data_a8b2d49fd7f67dda0d75fea2ca56d8d4
#
_entry.id   a8b2d49fd7f67dda0d75fea2ca56d8d4
#
_cell.length_a   1.000
_cell.length_b   1.000
_cell.length_c   1.000
_cell.angle_alpha   90.00
_cell.angle_beta   90.00
_cell.angle_gamma   90.00
#
_symmetry.space_group_name_H-M   'P 1'
#
loop_
_entity.id
_entity.type
_entity.pdbx_description
1 polymer ?
#
loop_
_entity_poly.entity_id
_entity_poly.type
_entity_poly.pdbx_seq_one_letter_code
_entity_poly.pdbx_strand_id
1 'polypeptide(L)'
;MANKNGLVPTFFCVPDITGFTKFIATADFNFSKEVIPALLRKLIEANITDMNVAEIEGDAIFFYKSGRLPSIKKVADQSKHMYKTFSDFLKQLQENQPENYEKYLGDNQLGLKIIIHFGHISLSNIKGRVKLLGEDVIITHKLLKNGINELNYILLTDKYLSKVRNNKNLEKYFHWQELHSGKEVYDYIGEVGYRYITLDEMEFMDDVELIACMKTNKKTAL
;
A
#
# COMPACT_ATOMS: atom_id res chain seq x y z
N MET A 1 2.34 0.50 23.75
CA MET A 1 1.63 0.88 25.00
C MET A 1 0.62 1.97 24.64
N ALA A 2 -0.63 1.86 25.08
CA ALA A 2 -1.62 2.91 24.87
C ALA A 2 -1.22 4.17 25.68
N ASN A 3 -1.53 5.36 25.12
CA ASN A 3 -1.36 6.60 25.88
C ASN A 3 -2.48 6.76 26.94
N LYS A 4 -2.42 7.85 27.76
CA LYS A 4 -3.40 8.12 28.84
C LYS A 4 -4.88 8.13 28.38
N ASN A 5 -5.15 8.20 27.07
CA ASN A 5 -6.49 8.23 26.48
C ASN A 5 -6.89 6.89 25.83
N GLY A 6 -6.18 5.78 26.07
CA GLY A 6 -6.46 4.48 25.47
C GLY A 6 -6.14 4.38 23.97
N LEU A 7 -5.51 5.42 23.38
CA LEU A 7 -5.12 5.42 21.97
C LEU A 7 -3.80 4.67 21.77
N VAL A 8 -3.73 3.90 20.71
CA VAL A 8 -2.57 3.08 20.34
C VAL A 8 -1.90 3.67 19.10
N PRO A 9 -0.57 3.94 19.15
CA PRO A 9 0.18 4.35 17.98
C PRO A 9 0.15 3.24 16.94
N THR A 10 -0.23 3.57 15.71
CA THR A 10 -0.50 2.58 14.66
C THR A 10 0.04 3.06 13.32
N PHE A 11 0.75 2.17 12.67
CA PHE A 11 1.20 2.29 11.29
C PHE A 11 0.15 1.69 10.35
N PHE A 12 -0.12 2.36 9.24
CA PHE A 12 -1.00 1.92 8.17
C PHE A 12 -0.21 1.76 6.87
N CYS A 13 -0.51 0.69 6.16
CA CYS A 13 -0.05 0.45 4.80
C CYS A 13 -1.26 -0.03 3.98
N VAL A 14 -1.70 0.76 3.03
CA VAL A 14 -2.91 0.46 2.27
C VAL A 14 -2.58 0.40 0.78
N PRO A 15 -2.28 -0.80 0.24
CA PRO A 15 -2.26 -1.01 -1.20
C PRO A 15 -3.70 -0.97 -1.75
N ASP A 16 -3.88 -0.28 -2.89
CA ASP A 16 -5.15 -0.09 -3.57
C ASP A 16 -4.94 -0.15 -5.09
N ILE A 17 -5.81 -0.85 -5.80
CA ILE A 17 -5.66 -1.12 -7.23
C ILE A 17 -6.20 0.06 -8.04
N THR A 18 -5.33 0.85 -8.63
CA THR A 18 -5.72 1.94 -9.54
C THR A 18 -6.37 1.37 -10.80
N GLY A 19 -7.43 2.02 -11.31
CA GLY A 19 -8.16 1.55 -12.49
C GLY A 19 -9.23 0.47 -12.22
N PHE A 20 -9.34 -0.01 -10.98
CA PHE A 20 -10.27 -1.06 -10.56
C PHE A 20 -11.71 -0.81 -11.01
N THR A 21 -12.28 0.37 -10.75
CA THR A 21 -13.67 0.69 -11.08
C THR A 21 -13.95 0.54 -12.58
N LYS A 22 -13.04 1.04 -13.43
CA LYS A 22 -13.17 0.93 -14.88
C LYS A 22 -13.06 -0.54 -15.31
N PHE A 23 -12.10 -1.29 -14.76
CA PHE A 23 -11.94 -2.71 -15.04
C PHE A 23 -13.21 -3.51 -14.69
N ILE A 24 -13.76 -3.37 -13.49
CA ILE A 24 -14.99 -4.06 -13.08
C ILE A 24 -16.19 -3.68 -13.95
N ALA A 25 -16.28 -2.43 -14.40
CA ALA A 25 -17.38 -1.96 -15.23
C ALA A 25 -17.32 -2.45 -16.67
N THR A 26 -16.14 -2.80 -17.19
CA THR A 26 -15.92 -3.12 -18.62
C THR A 26 -15.51 -4.55 -18.88
N ALA A 27 -14.89 -5.23 -17.91
CA ALA A 27 -14.46 -6.61 -18.05
C ALA A 27 -15.62 -7.61 -17.94
N ASP A 28 -15.45 -8.78 -18.57
CA ASP A 28 -16.34 -9.91 -18.35
C ASP A 28 -16.37 -10.31 -16.88
N PHE A 29 -17.56 -10.65 -16.39
CA PHE A 29 -17.76 -11.00 -14.98
C PHE A 29 -16.90 -12.19 -14.52
N ASN A 30 -16.77 -13.24 -15.35
CA ASN A 30 -15.98 -14.42 -14.97
C ASN A 30 -14.50 -14.06 -14.90
N PHE A 31 -14.00 -13.27 -15.85
CA PHE A 31 -12.62 -12.79 -15.85
C PHE A 31 -12.31 -11.92 -14.64
N SER A 32 -13.12 -10.92 -14.35
CA SER A 32 -12.93 -10.03 -13.21
C SER A 32 -13.04 -10.76 -11.86
N LYS A 33 -13.97 -11.73 -11.74
CA LYS A 33 -14.16 -12.60 -10.58
C LYS A 33 -12.94 -13.49 -10.29
N GLU A 34 -12.18 -13.87 -11.29
CA GLU A 34 -10.93 -14.62 -11.12
C GLU A 34 -9.74 -13.72 -10.79
N VAL A 35 -9.59 -12.63 -11.53
CA VAL A 35 -8.42 -11.75 -11.47
C VAL A 35 -8.33 -11.02 -10.13
N ILE A 36 -9.40 -10.34 -9.71
CA ILE A 36 -9.32 -9.47 -8.53
C ILE A 36 -9.07 -10.24 -7.22
N PRO A 37 -9.81 -11.32 -6.90
CA PRO A 37 -9.50 -12.07 -5.68
C PRO A 37 -8.12 -12.74 -5.70
N ALA A 38 -7.62 -13.14 -6.88
CA ALA A 38 -6.28 -13.70 -7.01
C ALA A 38 -5.21 -12.65 -6.73
N LEU A 39 -5.37 -11.44 -7.29
CA LEU A 39 -4.46 -10.32 -7.06
C LEU A 39 -4.45 -9.87 -5.61
N LEU A 40 -5.62 -9.71 -4.98
CA LEU A 40 -5.73 -9.35 -3.57
C LEU A 40 -5.06 -10.39 -2.66
N ARG A 41 -5.23 -11.69 -2.93
CA ARG A 41 -4.51 -12.76 -2.20
C ARG A 41 -3.00 -12.61 -2.33
N LYS A 42 -2.49 -12.35 -3.53
CA LYS A 42 -1.06 -12.13 -3.78
C LYS A 42 -0.52 -10.92 -2.99
N LEU A 43 -1.27 -9.82 -2.94
CA LEU A 43 -0.89 -8.64 -2.16
C LEU A 43 -0.91 -8.92 -0.64
N ILE A 44 -1.84 -9.75 -0.15
CA ILE A 44 -1.86 -10.18 1.25
C ILE A 44 -0.65 -11.06 1.57
N GLU A 45 -0.32 -12.02 0.70
CA GLU A 45 0.85 -12.89 0.83
C GLU A 45 2.17 -12.10 0.75
N ALA A 46 2.20 -10.97 0.04
CA ALA A 46 3.33 -10.08 -0.07
C ALA A 46 3.62 -9.24 1.20
N ASN A 47 2.91 -9.47 2.29
CA ASN A 47 3.13 -8.80 3.57
C ASN A 47 4.38 -9.35 4.28
N ILE A 48 5.52 -8.70 4.09
CA ILE A 48 6.82 -9.10 4.70
C ILE A 48 7.11 -8.39 6.02
N THR A 49 6.22 -7.51 6.48
CA THR A 49 6.39 -6.74 7.72
C THR A 49 5.46 -7.18 8.85
N ASP A 50 4.78 -8.32 8.71
CA ASP A 50 3.86 -8.90 9.70
C ASP A 50 2.78 -7.90 10.15
N MET A 51 2.13 -7.26 9.21
CA MET A 51 0.98 -6.38 9.47
C MET A 51 -0.30 -7.21 9.57
N ASN A 52 -1.24 -6.74 10.37
CA ASN A 52 -2.58 -7.34 10.42
C ASN A 52 -3.43 -6.74 9.31
N VAL A 53 -4.34 -7.53 8.75
CA VAL A 53 -5.41 -7.02 7.88
C VAL A 53 -6.56 -6.58 8.76
N ALA A 54 -6.94 -5.30 8.68
CA ALA A 54 -8.12 -4.77 9.36
C ALA A 54 -9.39 -5.08 8.57
N GLU A 55 -9.36 -4.79 7.28
CA GLU A 55 -10.47 -5.00 6.35
C GLU A 55 -9.95 -5.00 4.90
N ILE A 56 -10.78 -5.55 4.00
CA ILE A 56 -10.61 -5.44 2.55
C ILE A 56 -11.84 -4.68 2.06
N GLU A 57 -11.64 -3.54 1.42
CA GLU A 57 -12.70 -2.67 0.93
C GLU A 57 -12.58 -2.51 -0.59
N GLY A 58 -13.38 -3.27 -1.31
CA GLY A 58 -13.30 -3.33 -2.77
C GLY A 58 -11.94 -3.87 -3.23
N ASP A 59 -11.09 -3.00 -3.68
CA ASP A 59 -9.75 -3.24 -4.21
C ASP A 59 -8.62 -2.80 -3.27
N ALA A 60 -8.96 -2.21 -2.11
CA ALA A 60 -8.01 -1.78 -1.10
C ALA A 60 -7.87 -2.80 0.04
N ILE A 61 -6.63 -3.04 0.49
CA ILE A 61 -6.34 -3.86 1.67
C ILE A 61 -5.81 -2.95 2.76
N PHE A 62 -6.56 -2.83 3.85
CA PHE A 62 -6.15 -2.05 5.01
C PHE A 62 -5.27 -2.86 5.95
N PHE A 63 -3.95 -2.75 5.75
CA PHE A 63 -2.99 -3.29 6.70
C PHE A 63 -2.72 -2.29 7.82
N TYR A 64 -2.56 -2.80 9.05
CA TYR A 64 -2.12 -2.02 10.19
C TYR A 64 -1.13 -2.78 11.06
N LYS A 65 -0.29 -2.03 11.77
CA LYS A 65 0.62 -2.56 12.78
C LYS A 65 0.70 -1.58 13.95
N SER A 66 0.19 -2.01 15.10
CA SER A 66 0.24 -1.20 16.31
C SER A 66 1.58 -1.36 17.03
N GLY A 67 2.02 -0.29 17.72
CA GLY A 67 3.25 -0.28 18.50
C GLY A 67 4.45 0.32 17.76
N ARG A 68 5.54 -0.43 17.61
CA ARG A 68 6.78 0.09 17.01
C ARG A 68 6.61 0.39 15.53
N LEU A 69 6.90 1.62 15.16
CA LEU A 69 6.85 2.10 13.78
C LEU A 69 7.92 1.40 12.91
N PRO A 70 7.57 0.85 11.73
CA PRO A 70 8.56 0.35 10.79
C PRO A 70 9.53 1.45 10.33
N SER A 71 10.79 1.08 10.12
CA SER A 71 11.78 2.01 9.56
C SER A 71 11.47 2.32 8.09
N ILE A 72 11.99 3.44 7.58
CA ILE A 72 11.86 3.82 6.16
C ILE A 72 12.32 2.69 5.24
N LYS A 73 13.46 2.06 5.58
CA LYS A 73 13.94 0.90 4.81
C LYS A 73 12.90 -0.22 4.74
N LYS A 74 12.31 -0.61 5.87
CA LYS A 74 11.29 -1.67 5.89
C LYS A 74 10.05 -1.30 5.09
N VAL A 75 9.65 -0.03 5.09
CA VAL A 75 8.52 0.44 4.29
C VAL A 75 8.87 0.43 2.80
N ALA A 76 10.07 0.87 2.43
CA ALA A 76 10.54 0.80 1.05
C ALA A 76 10.60 -0.66 0.55
N ASP A 77 11.21 -1.56 1.33
CA ASP A 77 11.29 -3.00 1.00
C ASP A 77 9.88 -3.62 0.85
N GLN A 78 8.96 -3.30 1.76
CA GLN A 78 7.56 -3.76 1.70
C GLN A 78 6.86 -3.28 0.44
N SER A 79 7.01 -2.00 0.10
CA SER A 79 6.36 -1.41 -1.08
C SER A 79 6.92 -1.96 -2.37
N LYS A 80 8.24 -2.12 -2.45
CA LYS A 80 8.92 -2.78 -3.60
C LYS A 80 8.40 -4.19 -3.80
N HIS A 81 8.30 -4.96 -2.71
CA HIS A 81 7.83 -6.34 -2.78
C HIS A 81 6.36 -6.44 -3.21
N MET A 82 5.48 -5.57 -2.70
CA MET A 82 4.08 -5.52 -3.13
C MET A 82 3.96 -5.15 -4.60
N TYR A 83 4.69 -4.13 -5.06
CA TYR A 83 4.65 -3.71 -6.46
C TYR A 83 5.20 -4.78 -7.41
N LYS A 84 6.33 -5.41 -7.06
CA LYS A 84 6.86 -6.54 -7.85
C LYS A 84 5.85 -7.68 -7.93
N THR A 85 5.23 -8.06 -6.82
CA THR A 85 4.20 -9.11 -6.78
C THR A 85 3.01 -8.75 -7.67
N PHE A 86 2.59 -7.49 -7.67
CA PHE A 86 1.52 -6.96 -8.52
C PHE A 86 1.91 -7.03 -10.01
N SER A 87 3.08 -6.53 -10.37
CA SER A 87 3.58 -6.51 -11.75
C SER A 87 3.79 -7.93 -12.30
N ASP A 88 4.42 -8.81 -11.52
CA ASP A 88 4.61 -10.21 -11.89
C ASP A 88 3.27 -10.94 -12.12
N PHE A 89 2.25 -10.63 -11.31
CA PHE A 89 0.91 -11.19 -11.51
C PHE A 89 0.30 -10.73 -12.84
N LEU A 90 0.39 -9.46 -13.18
CA LEU A 90 -0.14 -8.94 -14.45
C LEU A 90 0.61 -9.52 -15.65
N LYS A 91 1.94 -9.68 -15.57
CA LYS A 91 2.74 -10.33 -16.62
C LYS A 91 2.30 -11.79 -16.82
N GLN A 92 2.16 -12.56 -15.73
CA GLN A 92 1.66 -13.94 -15.80
C GLN A 92 0.24 -14.02 -16.36
N LEU A 93 -0.63 -13.07 -16.02
CA LEU A 93 -1.98 -13.01 -16.56
C LEU A 93 -1.96 -12.77 -18.07
N GLN A 94 -1.10 -11.86 -18.55
CA GLN A 94 -0.92 -11.59 -19.98
C GLN A 94 -0.39 -12.82 -20.73
N GLU A 95 0.58 -13.54 -20.16
CA GLU A 95 1.13 -14.76 -20.73
C GLU A 95 0.11 -15.92 -20.80
N ASN A 96 -0.67 -16.10 -19.74
CA ASN A 96 -1.61 -17.22 -19.63
C ASN A 96 -2.96 -16.97 -20.31
N GLN A 97 -3.39 -15.71 -20.42
CA GLN A 97 -4.68 -15.33 -21.00
C GLN A 97 -4.53 -14.08 -21.91
N PRO A 98 -3.71 -14.14 -22.97
CA PRO A 98 -3.36 -12.95 -23.78
C PRO A 98 -4.58 -12.27 -24.40
N GLU A 99 -5.56 -13.01 -24.90
CA GLU A 99 -6.77 -12.46 -25.53
C GLU A 99 -7.63 -11.69 -24.52
N ASN A 100 -7.85 -12.26 -23.33
CA ASN A 100 -8.60 -11.59 -22.26
C ASN A 100 -7.84 -10.38 -21.71
N TYR A 101 -6.53 -10.52 -21.55
CA TYR A 101 -5.67 -9.43 -21.09
C TYR A 101 -5.76 -8.26 -22.06
N GLU A 102 -5.51 -8.46 -23.35
CA GLU A 102 -5.58 -7.42 -24.37
C GLU A 102 -6.97 -6.77 -24.41
N LYS A 103 -8.01 -7.58 -24.44
CA LYS A 103 -9.39 -7.10 -24.52
C LYS A 103 -9.83 -6.24 -23.34
N TYR A 104 -9.42 -6.57 -22.10
CA TYR A 104 -9.95 -5.94 -20.89
C TYR A 104 -8.95 -5.08 -20.13
N LEU A 105 -7.66 -5.28 -20.35
CA LEU A 105 -6.58 -4.58 -19.67
C LEU A 105 -5.63 -3.84 -20.62
N GLY A 106 -5.67 -4.10 -21.94
CA GLY A 106 -4.81 -3.42 -22.92
C GLY A 106 -4.91 -1.89 -22.83
N ASP A 107 -6.14 -1.35 -22.92
CA ASP A 107 -6.42 0.08 -22.75
C ASP A 107 -6.83 0.47 -21.32
N ASN A 108 -7.00 -0.50 -20.42
CA ASN A 108 -7.47 -0.32 -19.05
C ASN A 108 -6.43 -0.79 -18.06
N GLN A 109 -5.26 -0.21 -18.10
CA GLN A 109 -4.18 -0.61 -17.20
C GLN A 109 -4.60 -0.54 -15.74
N LEU A 110 -4.36 -1.64 -15.02
CA LEU A 110 -4.41 -1.64 -13.58
C LEU A 110 -3.07 -1.16 -13.05
N GLY A 111 -3.12 -0.37 -11.99
CA GLY A 111 -1.93 0.07 -11.26
C GLY A 111 -2.03 -0.25 -9.78
N LEU A 112 -0.98 0.07 -9.06
CA LEU A 112 -0.92 -0.09 -7.61
C LEU A 112 -0.48 1.21 -6.95
N LYS A 113 -1.35 1.79 -6.13
CA LYS A 113 -0.96 2.83 -5.20
C LYS A 113 -0.85 2.28 -3.78
N ILE A 114 0.14 2.74 -3.03
CA ILE A 114 0.39 2.30 -1.65
C ILE A 114 0.40 3.50 -0.75
N ILE A 115 -0.59 3.60 0.14
CA ILE A 115 -0.70 4.71 1.10
C ILE A 115 -0.04 4.30 2.42
N ILE A 116 0.93 5.09 2.86
CA ILE A 116 1.64 4.91 4.14
C ILE A 116 1.27 6.05 5.07
N HIS A 117 0.66 5.69 6.20
CA HIS A 117 0.25 6.64 7.21
C HIS A 117 0.65 6.17 8.62
N PHE A 118 0.77 7.11 9.54
CA PHE A 118 0.93 6.83 10.97
C PHE A 118 -0.07 7.67 11.75
N GLY A 119 -0.69 7.05 12.73
CA GLY A 119 -1.61 7.77 13.59
C GLY A 119 -1.87 7.09 14.92
N HIS A 120 -2.90 7.54 15.60
CA HIS A 120 -3.34 7.01 16.88
C HIS A 120 -4.79 6.56 16.76
N ILE A 121 -5.05 5.31 17.12
CA ILE A 121 -6.36 4.70 17.01
C ILE A 121 -6.82 4.09 18.32
N SER A 122 -8.12 3.91 18.45
CA SER A 122 -8.75 3.01 19.39
C SER A 122 -9.11 1.70 18.70
N LEU A 123 -8.88 0.59 19.38
CA LEU A 123 -9.29 -0.74 18.94
C LEU A 123 -10.57 -1.13 19.66
N SER A 124 -11.61 -1.47 18.92
CA SER A 124 -12.88 -1.94 19.47
C SER A 124 -13.19 -3.33 18.93
N ASN A 125 -13.74 -4.20 19.77
CA ASN A 125 -14.24 -5.50 19.35
C ASN A 125 -15.78 -5.44 19.23
N ILE A 126 -16.28 -5.63 18.01
CA ILE A 126 -17.71 -5.64 17.72
C ILE A 126 -18.08 -7.03 17.22
N LYS A 127 -18.71 -7.84 18.07
CA LYS A 127 -19.12 -9.22 17.75
C LYS A 127 -17.97 -10.07 17.19
N GLY A 128 -16.80 -10.03 17.85
CA GLY A 128 -15.62 -10.81 17.45
C GLY A 128 -14.78 -10.19 16.32
N ARG A 129 -15.20 -9.06 15.75
CA ARG A 129 -14.46 -8.34 14.71
C ARG A 129 -13.74 -7.14 15.30
N VAL A 130 -12.44 -7.03 15.06
CA VAL A 130 -11.64 -5.84 15.42
C VAL A 130 -12.03 -4.70 14.50
N LYS A 131 -12.45 -3.57 15.06
CA LYS A 131 -12.72 -2.32 14.36
C LYS A 131 -11.72 -1.27 14.81
N LEU A 132 -11.09 -0.63 13.83
CA LEU A 132 -10.19 0.50 14.05
C LEU A 132 -11.04 1.78 14.09
N LEU A 133 -10.83 2.63 15.10
CA LEU A 133 -11.57 3.86 15.29
C LEU A 133 -10.59 5.03 15.52
N GLY A 134 -10.84 6.15 14.86
CA GLY A 134 -10.07 7.37 15.02
C GLY A 134 -9.95 8.19 13.74
N GLU A 135 -9.56 9.45 13.89
CA GLU A 135 -9.35 10.38 12.78
C GLU A 135 -8.33 9.84 11.77
N ASP A 136 -7.25 9.21 12.26
CA ASP A 136 -6.20 8.66 11.40
C ASP A 136 -6.69 7.50 10.50
N VAL A 137 -7.73 6.76 10.92
CA VAL A 137 -8.40 5.79 10.05
C VAL A 137 -9.12 6.52 8.92
N ILE A 138 -9.87 7.58 9.25
CA ILE A 138 -10.61 8.39 8.26
C ILE A 138 -9.64 9.03 7.25
N ILE A 139 -8.53 9.59 7.73
CA ILE A 139 -7.48 10.17 6.87
C ILE A 139 -6.97 9.12 5.88
N THR A 140 -6.67 7.92 6.37
CA THR A 140 -6.15 6.84 5.53
C THR A 140 -7.15 6.46 4.42
N HIS A 141 -8.43 6.34 4.72
CA HIS A 141 -9.48 6.09 3.72
C HIS A 141 -9.61 7.26 2.72
N LYS A 142 -9.58 8.51 3.20
CA LYS A 142 -9.69 9.69 2.32
C LYS A 142 -8.51 9.81 1.37
N LEU A 143 -7.30 9.45 1.80
CA LEU A 143 -6.10 9.45 0.96
C LEU A 143 -6.15 8.45 -0.20
N LEU A 144 -7.03 7.46 -0.20
CA LEU A 144 -7.27 6.61 -1.38
C LEU A 144 -7.86 7.41 -2.57
N LYS A 145 -8.48 8.55 -2.29
CA LYS A 145 -9.04 9.47 -3.30
C LYS A 145 -8.27 10.80 -3.29
N ASN A 146 -6.94 10.71 -3.42
CA ASN A 146 -6.06 11.88 -3.53
C ASN A 146 -5.96 12.39 -4.98
N GLY A 147 -5.35 13.57 -5.16
CA GLY A 147 -5.20 14.25 -6.45
C GLY A 147 -3.98 13.82 -7.27
N ILE A 148 -3.26 12.76 -6.91
CA ILE A 148 -2.10 12.28 -7.68
C ILE A 148 -2.61 11.57 -8.94
N ASN A 149 -2.13 12.04 -10.10
CA ASN A 149 -2.54 11.51 -11.41
C ASN A 149 -1.51 10.50 -11.95
N GLU A 150 -1.03 9.60 -11.08
CA GLU A 150 -0.11 8.52 -11.42
C GLU A 150 -0.81 7.17 -11.26
N LEU A 151 -0.43 6.22 -12.10
CA LEU A 151 -0.99 4.87 -12.06
C LEU A 151 -0.43 4.06 -10.90
N ASN A 152 0.89 4.13 -10.71
CA ASN A 152 1.65 3.36 -9.75
C ASN A 152 2.49 4.28 -8.86
N TYR A 153 2.20 4.34 -7.56
CA TYR A 153 2.96 5.19 -6.65
C TYR A 153 2.88 4.74 -5.20
N ILE A 154 3.83 5.21 -4.41
CA ILE A 154 3.77 5.18 -2.95
C ILE A 154 3.60 6.60 -2.43
N LEU A 155 2.64 6.80 -1.53
CA LEU A 155 2.39 8.03 -0.80
C LEU A 155 2.77 7.85 0.67
N LEU A 156 3.61 8.74 1.19
CA LEU A 156 4.10 8.76 2.56
C LEU A 156 3.61 10.05 3.22
N THR A 157 2.70 9.96 4.19
CA THR A 157 2.20 11.17 4.87
C THR A 157 3.28 11.86 5.70
N ASP A 158 3.23 13.19 5.80
CA ASP A 158 4.15 13.97 6.64
C ASP A 158 4.05 13.54 8.10
N LYS A 159 2.88 13.10 8.55
CA LYS A 159 2.67 12.55 9.89
C LYS A 159 3.50 11.27 10.12
N TYR A 160 3.58 10.36 9.15
CA TYR A 160 4.49 9.21 9.19
C TYR A 160 5.95 9.67 9.17
N LEU A 161 6.32 10.53 8.22
CA LEU A 161 7.68 11.01 8.04
C LEU A 161 8.24 11.75 9.27
N SER A 162 7.39 12.49 9.98
CA SER A 162 7.78 13.20 11.21
C SER A 162 8.11 12.27 12.38
N LYS A 163 7.64 11.04 12.38
CA LYS A 163 7.80 10.05 13.48
C LYS A 163 8.86 9.02 13.23
N VAL A 164 9.18 8.75 11.97
CA VAL A 164 10.18 7.74 11.62
C VAL A 164 11.59 8.31 11.80
N ARG A 165 12.49 7.49 12.36
CA ARG A 165 13.91 7.85 12.45
C ARG A 165 14.55 7.86 11.07
N ASN A 166 15.49 8.78 10.84
CA ASN A 166 16.24 8.92 9.58
C ASN A 166 15.39 9.35 8.36
N ASN A 167 14.33 10.15 8.60
CA ASN A 167 13.54 10.75 7.52
C ASN A 167 14.38 11.61 6.53
N LYS A 168 15.56 12.05 6.92
CA LYS A 168 16.52 12.78 6.07
C LYS A 168 17.15 11.92 4.96
N ASN A 169 16.99 10.59 5.03
CA ASN A 169 17.58 9.64 4.08
C ASN A 169 16.50 8.97 3.18
N LEU A 170 15.39 9.64 2.93
CA LEU A 170 14.34 9.11 2.02
C LEU A 170 14.93 8.73 0.67
N GLU A 171 15.69 9.63 0.06
CA GLU A 171 16.33 9.43 -1.23
C GLU A 171 17.23 8.19 -1.29
N LYS A 172 17.82 7.78 -0.16
CA LYS A 172 18.62 6.55 -0.10
C LYS A 172 17.80 5.27 -0.33
N TYR A 173 16.53 5.27 0.08
CA TYR A 173 15.66 4.08 0.02
C TYR A 173 14.65 4.16 -1.11
N PHE A 174 14.41 5.37 -1.61
CA PHE A 174 13.50 5.70 -2.71
C PHE A 174 14.28 6.44 -3.81
N HIS A 175 15.38 5.84 -4.28
CA HIS A 175 16.36 6.47 -5.16
C HIS A 175 16.09 6.26 -6.65
N TRP A 176 15.04 5.52 -7.01
CA TRP A 176 14.72 5.23 -8.41
C TRP A 176 14.05 6.38 -9.15
N GLN A 177 13.45 7.33 -8.42
CA GLN A 177 12.89 8.54 -8.97
C GLN A 177 12.90 9.71 -7.98
N GLU A 178 12.50 10.90 -8.45
CA GLU A 178 12.37 12.09 -7.62
C GLU A 178 11.15 11.98 -6.68
N LEU A 179 11.33 12.45 -5.45
CA LEU A 179 10.27 12.56 -4.45
C LEU A 179 9.49 13.86 -4.64
N HIS A 180 8.23 13.74 -5.01
CA HIS A 180 7.31 14.86 -5.12
C HIS A 180 6.62 15.17 -3.78
N SER A 181 6.16 16.40 -3.62
CA SER A 181 5.38 16.84 -2.46
C SER A 181 3.95 17.16 -2.89
N GLY A 182 2.99 16.81 -2.05
CA GLY A 182 1.59 17.13 -2.26
C GLY A 182 0.84 17.34 -0.94
N LYS A 183 -0.38 17.79 -1.06
CA LYS A 183 -1.29 17.96 0.08
C LYS A 183 -2.74 17.82 -0.34
N GLU A 184 -3.56 17.32 0.57
CA GLU A 184 -5.01 17.29 0.46
C GLU A 184 -5.62 18.10 1.59
N VAL A 185 -6.78 18.70 1.33
CA VAL A 185 -7.56 19.42 2.35
C VAL A 185 -8.91 18.75 2.49
N TYR A 186 -9.21 18.28 3.69
CA TYR A 186 -10.46 17.60 3.97
C TYR A 186 -11.27 18.37 5.00
N ASP A 187 -12.58 18.45 4.77
CA ASP A 187 -13.52 19.03 5.73
C ASP A 187 -13.38 18.36 7.10
N TYR A 188 -13.35 19.18 8.15
CA TYR A 188 -13.24 18.78 9.56
C TYR A 188 -11.89 18.12 9.97
N ILE A 189 -10.99 17.84 9.03
CA ILE A 189 -9.65 17.28 9.29
C ILE A 189 -8.57 18.33 9.07
N GLY A 190 -8.74 19.17 8.04
CA GLY A 190 -7.76 20.15 7.61
C GLY A 190 -6.78 19.61 6.57
N GLU A 191 -5.59 20.20 6.54
CA GLU A 191 -4.55 19.88 5.57
C GLU A 191 -3.78 18.61 5.97
N VAL A 192 -3.60 17.70 5.00
CA VAL A 192 -2.80 16.49 5.12
C VAL A 192 -1.71 16.52 4.07
N GLY A 193 -0.49 16.86 4.50
CA GLY A 193 0.70 16.87 3.65
C GLY A 193 1.29 15.46 3.46
N TYR A 194 1.93 15.25 2.30
CA TYR A 194 2.59 13.99 1.97
C TYR A 194 3.74 14.18 0.97
N ARG A 195 4.57 13.13 0.88
CA ARG A 195 5.51 12.91 -0.22
C ARG A 195 5.06 11.70 -1.01
N TYR A 196 5.28 11.71 -2.33
CA TYR A 196 5.02 10.53 -3.16
C TYR A 196 6.12 10.31 -4.19
N ILE A 197 6.23 9.07 -4.65
CA ILE A 197 7.15 8.65 -5.68
C ILE A 197 6.47 7.60 -6.56
N THR A 198 6.68 7.65 -7.87
CA THR A 198 6.16 6.65 -8.79
C THR A 198 6.90 5.33 -8.67
N LEU A 199 6.28 4.23 -9.05
CA LEU A 199 6.82 2.87 -8.93
C LEU A 199 7.23 2.28 -10.29
N ASP A 200 6.89 2.92 -11.40
CA ASP A 200 7.05 2.35 -12.75
C ASP A 200 8.51 2.01 -13.10
N GLU A 201 9.46 2.84 -12.69
CA GLU A 201 10.88 2.60 -12.96
C GLU A 201 11.53 1.54 -12.03
N MET A 202 10.81 1.08 -11.02
CA MET A 202 11.31 -0.01 -10.16
C MET A 202 11.45 -1.35 -10.88
N GLU A 203 10.82 -1.54 -12.01
CA GLU A 203 10.91 -2.79 -12.79
C GLU A 203 12.32 -3.11 -13.28
N PHE A 204 13.20 -2.13 -13.29
CA PHE A 204 14.59 -2.26 -13.73
C PHE A 204 15.60 -2.53 -12.59
N MET A 205 15.13 -2.63 -11.35
CA MET A 205 16.02 -2.91 -10.22
C MET A 205 16.19 -4.42 -10.02
N ASP A 206 17.44 -4.88 -10.07
CA ASP A 206 17.83 -6.29 -10.01
C ASP A 206 17.23 -7.06 -8.82
N ASP A 207 16.72 -8.27 -9.08
CA ASP A 207 16.22 -9.26 -8.11
C ASP A 207 17.18 -9.57 -6.95
N VAL A 208 18.47 -9.28 -7.11
CA VAL A 208 19.52 -9.54 -6.12
C VAL A 208 19.33 -8.75 -4.83
N GLU A 209 18.90 -7.49 -4.90
CA GLU A 209 18.63 -6.67 -3.70
C GLU A 209 17.37 -7.11 -2.96
N LEU A 210 16.33 -7.53 -3.69
CA LEU A 210 15.08 -7.99 -3.09
C LEU A 210 15.25 -9.32 -2.34
N ILE A 211 15.99 -10.27 -2.91
CA ILE A 211 16.29 -11.58 -2.31
C ILE A 211 17.17 -11.42 -1.06
N ALA A 212 18.09 -10.47 -1.03
CA ALA A 212 18.90 -10.16 0.14
C ALA A 212 18.03 -9.64 1.31
N CYS A 213 17.02 -8.80 1.04
CA CYS A 213 16.06 -8.31 2.05
C CYS A 213 15.20 -9.41 2.65
N MET A 214 14.72 -10.36 1.85
CA MET A 214 13.91 -11.49 2.33
C MET A 214 14.69 -12.43 3.26
N LYS A 215 15.98 -12.65 2.99
CA LYS A 215 16.84 -13.51 3.81
C LYS A 215 17.19 -12.89 5.17
N THR A 216 17.32 -11.55 5.25
CA THR A 216 17.65 -10.87 6.51
C THR A 216 16.44 -10.79 7.46
N ASN A 217 15.22 -10.73 6.95
CA ASN A 217 14.02 -10.69 7.79
C ASN A 217 13.66 -12.04 8.43
N LYS A 218 14.02 -13.18 7.81
CA LYS A 218 13.82 -14.52 8.40
C LYS A 218 14.80 -14.86 9.54
N LYS A 219 15.93 -14.16 9.66
CA LYS A 219 16.92 -14.39 10.74
C LYS A 219 16.63 -13.61 12.03
N THR A 220 15.68 -12.70 12.06
CA THR A 220 15.32 -11.91 13.25
C THR A 220 14.03 -12.40 13.94
N ALA A 221 13.49 -13.53 13.48
CA ALA A 221 12.25 -14.14 13.99
C ALA A 221 12.48 -15.51 14.66
N LEU A 222 13.72 -15.75 15.18
CA LEU A 222 14.06 -16.85 16.06
C LEU A 222 14.57 -16.33 17.40
#